data_3e9bf3fbb1fb01020f465bbb8cbe22f2
#
_entry.id   3e9bf3fbb1fb01020f465bbb8cbe22f2
#
_cell.length_a   1.000
_cell.length_b   1.000
_cell.length_c   1.000
_cell.angle_alpha   90.00
_cell.angle_beta   90.00
_cell.angle_gamma   90.00
#
_symmetry.space_group_name_H-M   'P 1'
#
loop_
_entity.id
_entity.type
_entity.pdbx_description
1 polymer ?
#
loop_
_entity_poly.entity_id
_entity_poly.type
_entity_poly.pdbx_seq_one_letter_code
_entity_poly.pdbx_strand_id
1 'polypeptide(L)'
;MTQIKSLPNWMRNRVTVEYLGLWETLHNPGFNSFGFEGFRKEAGLNAFTLSPQQWAEKTNAIGIISKSGRYGGTYAHRDIAFKFASWISVEFELYLIKEFQRLKSEEQKTLEWSAKRELAKVNYRIHTDAIKENIVPTLTDE
;
A
#
# COMPACT_ATOMS: atom_id res chain seq x y z
N MET A 1 20.11 -19.75 -1.26
CA MET A 1 19.15 -19.27 -2.29
C MET A 1 17.91 -20.17 -2.26
N THR A 2 16.88 -19.76 -1.61
CA THR A 2 15.64 -20.54 -1.57
C THR A 2 14.94 -20.38 -2.93
N GLN A 3 15.00 -21.42 -3.75
CA GLN A 3 14.22 -21.46 -4.99
C GLN A 3 12.75 -21.23 -4.65
N ILE A 4 12.15 -20.21 -5.24
CA ILE A 4 10.73 -19.87 -5.03
C ILE A 4 9.87 -20.92 -5.77
N LYS A 5 9.88 -22.16 -5.29
CA LYS A 5 8.98 -23.23 -5.77
C LYS A 5 7.51 -22.94 -5.44
N SER A 6 7.27 -21.99 -4.54
CA SER A 6 5.94 -21.62 -4.07
C SER A 6 5.22 -20.58 -4.95
N LEU A 7 5.91 -19.87 -5.85
CA LEU A 7 5.31 -18.82 -6.67
C LEU A 7 4.17 -19.33 -7.58
N PRO A 8 4.32 -20.44 -8.33
CA PRO A 8 3.21 -20.99 -9.10
C PRO A 8 2.02 -21.41 -8.22
N ASN A 9 2.27 -21.93 -7.02
CA ASN A 9 1.21 -22.30 -6.07
C ASN A 9 0.47 -21.06 -5.55
N TRP A 10 1.20 -19.97 -5.28
CA TRP A 10 0.60 -18.70 -4.89
C TRP A 10 -0.27 -18.12 -6.00
N MET A 11 0.19 -18.15 -7.25
CA MET A 11 -0.53 -17.62 -8.41
C MET A 11 -1.76 -18.45 -8.79
N ARG A 12 -1.91 -19.69 -8.31
CA ARG A 12 -3.12 -20.50 -8.48
C ARG A 12 -4.30 -20.02 -7.65
N ASN A 13 -4.04 -19.30 -6.57
CA ASN A 13 -5.09 -18.85 -5.67
C ASN A 13 -5.92 -17.74 -6.31
N ARG A 14 -7.22 -17.84 -6.22
CA ARG A 14 -8.16 -16.84 -6.74
C ARG A 14 -7.90 -15.45 -6.16
N VAL A 15 -7.68 -15.36 -4.85
CA VAL A 15 -7.37 -14.10 -4.17
C VAL A 15 -6.10 -13.45 -4.73
N THR A 16 -5.10 -14.26 -5.06
CA THR A 16 -3.85 -13.77 -5.67
C THR A 16 -4.10 -13.19 -7.07
N VAL A 17 -4.84 -13.92 -7.92
CA VAL A 17 -5.16 -13.46 -9.28
C VAL A 17 -5.97 -12.17 -9.23
N GLU A 18 -6.96 -12.08 -8.35
CA GLU A 18 -7.75 -10.87 -8.14
C GLU A 18 -6.90 -9.69 -7.65
N TYR A 19 -5.98 -9.93 -6.72
CA TYR A 19 -5.05 -8.91 -6.23
C TYR A 19 -4.13 -8.39 -7.34
N LEU A 20 -3.54 -9.29 -8.11
CA LEU A 20 -2.67 -8.93 -9.23
C LEU A 20 -3.43 -8.14 -10.30
N GLY A 21 -4.65 -8.57 -10.64
CA GLY A 21 -5.49 -7.85 -11.59
C GLY A 21 -5.89 -6.46 -11.11
N LEU A 22 -6.22 -6.30 -9.84
CA LEU A 22 -6.51 -5.00 -9.25
C LEU A 22 -5.29 -4.09 -9.28
N TRP A 23 -4.12 -4.60 -8.89
CA TRP A 23 -2.87 -3.85 -8.92
C TRP A 23 -2.54 -3.35 -10.34
N GLU A 24 -2.62 -4.23 -11.34
CA GLU A 24 -2.39 -3.87 -12.74
C GLU A 24 -3.40 -2.83 -13.23
N THR A 25 -4.66 -2.98 -12.90
CA THR A 25 -5.71 -2.00 -13.28
C THR A 25 -5.40 -0.60 -12.76
N LEU A 26 -4.83 -0.50 -11.55
CA LEU A 26 -4.50 0.77 -10.93
C LEU A 26 -3.21 1.42 -11.47
N HIS A 27 -2.25 0.61 -11.93
CA HIS A 27 -0.89 1.08 -12.25
C HIS A 27 -0.48 0.90 -13.70
N ASN A 28 -1.24 0.14 -14.50
CA ASN A 28 -0.88 -0.23 -15.85
C ASN A 28 -1.98 0.15 -16.86
N PRO A 29 -1.85 1.27 -17.57
CA PRO A 29 -2.83 1.67 -18.60
C PRO A 29 -2.94 0.69 -19.77
N GLY A 30 -1.92 -0.11 -20.00
CA GLY A 30 -1.87 -1.14 -21.07
C GLY A 30 -2.37 -2.52 -20.63
N PHE A 31 -2.96 -2.65 -19.45
CA PHE A 31 -3.43 -3.92 -18.91
C PHE A 31 -4.57 -4.53 -19.73
N ASN A 32 -4.40 -5.80 -20.11
CA ASN A 32 -5.40 -6.54 -20.87
C ASN A 32 -6.43 -7.19 -19.93
N SER A 33 -7.51 -6.48 -19.65
CA SER A 33 -8.60 -6.93 -18.77
C SER A 33 -9.31 -8.19 -19.31
N PHE A 34 -9.35 -8.38 -20.62
CA PHE A 34 -9.97 -9.57 -21.22
C PHE A 34 -9.14 -10.83 -20.92
N GLY A 35 -7.82 -10.75 -21.07
CA GLY A 35 -6.91 -11.83 -20.69
C GLY A 35 -6.97 -12.14 -19.19
N PHE A 36 -7.12 -11.13 -18.36
CA PHE A 36 -7.30 -11.26 -16.92
C PHE A 36 -8.61 -12.00 -16.55
N GLU A 37 -9.73 -11.67 -17.17
CA GLU A 37 -11.02 -12.35 -16.90
C GLU A 37 -10.96 -13.85 -17.20
N GLY A 38 -10.19 -14.27 -18.19
CA GLY A 38 -9.92 -15.68 -18.44
C GLY A 38 -9.27 -16.37 -17.24
N PHE A 39 -8.21 -15.80 -16.73
CA PHE A 39 -7.54 -16.34 -15.52
C PHE A 39 -8.41 -16.27 -14.27
N ARG A 40 -9.16 -15.21 -14.10
CA ARG A 40 -10.04 -15.02 -12.94
C ARG A 40 -11.12 -16.12 -12.86
N LYS A 41 -11.69 -16.54 -13.98
CA LYS A 41 -12.70 -17.60 -14.05
C LYS A 41 -12.14 -18.97 -13.65
N GLU A 42 -10.91 -19.24 -14.03
CA GLU A 42 -10.26 -20.54 -13.80
C GLU A 42 -9.50 -20.60 -12.47
N ALA A 43 -9.17 -19.44 -11.88
CA ALA A 43 -8.39 -19.35 -10.64
C ALA A 43 -9.11 -20.04 -9.48
N GLY A 44 -8.34 -20.86 -8.75
CA GLY A 44 -8.85 -21.66 -7.64
C GLY A 44 -9.38 -23.05 -8.03
N LEU A 45 -9.51 -23.37 -9.31
CA LEU A 45 -9.82 -24.73 -9.76
C LEU A 45 -8.60 -25.64 -9.60
N ASN A 46 -8.85 -26.94 -9.33
CA ASN A 46 -7.77 -27.91 -9.05
C ASN A 46 -6.76 -28.05 -10.20
N ALA A 47 -7.22 -27.97 -11.44
CA ALA A 47 -6.38 -28.07 -12.64
C ALA A 47 -5.74 -26.75 -13.06
N PHE A 48 -6.09 -25.65 -12.42
CA PHE A 48 -5.57 -24.33 -12.81
C PHE A 48 -4.10 -24.16 -12.40
N THR A 49 -3.27 -23.76 -13.35
CA THR A 49 -1.87 -23.40 -13.12
C THR A 49 -1.59 -22.09 -13.82
N LEU A 50 -0.81 -21.23 -13.20
CA LEU A 50 -0.43 -19.93 -13.75
C LEU A 50 1.03 -19.65 -13.44
N SER A 51 1.83 -19.43 -14.46
CA SER A 51 3.19 -18.97 -14.32
C SER A 51 3.29 -17.43 -14.46
N PRO A 52 4.32 -16.80 -13.88
CA PRO A 52 4.56 -15.37 -14.08
C PRO A 52 4.70 -14.95 -15.53
N GLN A 53 5.29 -15.81 -16.35
CA GLN A 53 5.44 -15.56 -17.78
C GLN A 53 4.09 -15.56 -18.50
N GLN A 54 3.25 -16.57 -18.27
CA GLN A 54 1.89 -16.63 -18.84
C GLN A 54 1.04 -15.45 -18.42
N TRP A 55 1.17 -15.02 -17.14
CA TRP A 55 0.50 -13.84 -16.64
C TRP A 55 0.90 -12.60 -17.44
N ALA A 56 2.21 -12.33 -17.55
CA ALA A 56 2.73 -11.16 -18.25
C ALA A 56 2.34 -11.16 -19.75
N GLU A 57 2.45 -12.30 -20.42
CA GLU A 57 2.16 -12.42 -21.85
C GLU A 57 0.68 -12.20 -22.18
N LYS A 58 -0.24 -12.78 -21.40
CA LYS A 58 -1.67 -12.70 -21.68
C LYS A 58 -2.33 -11.41 -21.21
N THR A 59 -1.78 -10.77 -20.17
CA THR A 59 -2.40 -9.59 -19.56
C THR A 59 -1.62 -8.29 -19.81
N ASN A 60 -0.49 -8.34 -20.50
CA ASN A 60 0.43 -7.20 -20.61
C ASN A 60 0.85 -6.64 -19.25
N ALA A 61 0.99 -7.52 -18.26
CA ALA A 61 1.31 -7.14 -16.91
C ALA A 61 2.71 -6.53 -16.79
N ILE A 62 2.85 -5.52 -15.93
CA ILE A 62 4.12 -4.87 -15.63
C ILE A 62 4.56 -5.10 -14.18
N GLY A 63 3.66 -5.52 -13.31
CA GLY A 63 3.93 -5.73 -11.88
C GLY A 63 4.78 -6.96 -11.58
N ILE A 64 4.79 -7.96 -12.46
CA ILE A 64 5.64 -9.15 -12.38
C ILE A 64 6.35 -9.34 -13.71
N ILE A 65 7.66 -9.47 -13.66
CA ILE A 65 8.52 -9.69 -14.82
C ILE A 65 9.29 -10.99 -14.63
N SER A 66 9.17 -11.90 -15.59
CA SER A 66 9.93 -13.15 -15.59
C SER A 66 10.95 -13.15 -16.73
N LYS A 67 12.20 -13.41 -16.38
CA LYS A 67 13.31 -13.53 -17.35
C LYS A 67 13.87 -14.94 -17.31
N SER A 68 14.00 -15.56 -18.47
CA SER A 68 14.65 -16.87 -18.63
C SER A 68 16.16 -16.72 -18.78
N GLY A 69 16.91 -17.79 -18.49
CA GLY A 69 18.37 -17.89 -18.70
C GLY A 69 19.18 -17.97 -17.42
N ARG A 70 20.51 -18.07 -17.58
CA ARG A 70 21.47 -18.25 -16.45
C ARG A 70 21.38 -17.17 -15.38
N TYR A 71 21.06 -15.94 -15.78
CA TYR A 71 20.84 -14.78 -14.90
C TYR A 71 19.39 -14.35 -14.85
N GLY A 72 18.50 -15.29 -15.20
CA GLY A 72 17.05 -15.07 -15.18
C GLY A 72 16.50 -15.09 -13.74
N GLY A 73 15.25 -14.74 -13.64
CA GLY A 73 14.51 -14.73 -12.35
C GLY A 73 13.16 -14.08 -12.52
N THR A 74 12.37 -14.15 -11.47
CA THR A 74 11.10 -13.44 -11.39
C THR A 74 11.26 -12.25 -10.47
N TYR A 75 10.92 -11.08 -10.97
CA TYR A 75 10.97 -9.80 -10.28
C TYR A 75 9.54 -9.27 -10.14
N ALA A 76 9.22 -8.70 -9.01
CA ALA A 76 7.90 -8.15 -8.77
C ALA A 76 8.00 -6.73 -8.20
N HIS A 77 6.95 -5.92 -8.47
CA HIS A 77 6.79 -4.65 -7.78
C HIS A 77 6.73 -4.86 -6.27
N ARG A 78 7.19 -3.88 -5.51
CA ARG A 78 7.27 -3.93 -4.04
C ARG A 78 5.97 -4.38 -3.38
N ASP A 79 4.84 -3.86 -3.79
CA ASP A 79 3.53 -4.20 -3.21
C ASP A 79 3.18 -5.68 -3.42
N ILE A 80 3.49 -6.20 -4.62
CA ILE A 80 3.28 -7.61 -4.97
C ILE A 80 4.24 -8.50 -4.19
N ALA A 81 5.49 -8.07 -4.03
CA ALA A 81 6.48 -8.79 -3.24
C ALA A 81 6.06 -8.89 -1.76
N PHE A 82 5.53 -7.82 -1.16
CA PHE A 82 4.99 -7.85 0.19
C PHE A 82 3.78 -8.79 0.32
N LYS A 83 2.88 -8.77 -0.65
CA LYS A 83 1.73 -9.68 -0.66
C LYS A 83 2.16 -11.15 -0.74
N PHE A 84 3.17 -11.44 -1.55
CA PHE A 84 3.75 -12.78 -1.65
C PHE A 84 4.44 -13.21 -0.34
N ALA A 85 5.24 -12.33 0.26
CA ALA A 85 5.91 -12.59 1.53
C ALA A 85 4.91 -12.85 2.67
N SER A 86 3.79 -12.12 2.71
CA SER A 86 2.71 -12.35 3.66
C SER A 86 2.06 -13.73 3.50
N TRP A 87 1.96 -14.22 2.27
CA TRP A 87 1.43 -15.55 2.01
C TRP A 87 2.40 -16.68 2.45
N ILE A 88 3.71 -16.43 2.36
CA ILE A 88 4.72 -17.43 2.77
C ILE A 88 4.90 -17.46 4.29
N SER A 89 4.88 -16.31 4.94
CA SER A 89 5.19 -16.16 6.37
C SER A 89 4.05 -15.45 7.11
N VAL A 90 3.42 -16.21 7.98
CA VAL A 90 2.36 -15.69 8.89
C VAL A 90 2.94 -14.65 9.86
N GLU A 91 4.18 -14.85 10.31
CA GLU A 91 4.89 -13.91 11.17
C GLU A 91 5.09 -12.56 10.47
N PHE A 92 5.47 -12.60 9.20
CA PHE A 92 5.63 -11.39 8.39
C PHE A 92 4.30 -10.67 8.15
N GLU A 93 3.23 -11.40 7.89
CA GLU A 93 1.87 -10.83 7.77
C GLU A 93 1.45 -10.13 9.05
N LEU A 94 1.64 -10.77 10.20
CA LEU A 94 1.33 -10.18 11.50
C LEU A 94 2.20 -8.95 11.79
N TYR A 95 3.47 -8.98 11.42
CA TYR A 95 4.38 -7.83 11.53
C TYR A 95 3.87 -6.64 10.71
N LEU A 96 3.49 -6.85 9.45
CA LEU A 96 2.94 -5.79 8.60
C LEU A 96 1.67 -5.17 9.19
N ILE A 97 0.76 -5.98 9.71
CA ILE A 97 -0.47 -5.50 10.34
C ILE A 97 -0.16 -4.63 11.56
N LYS A 98 0.73 -5.10 12.43
CA LYS A 98 1.13 -4.33 13.64
C LYS A 98 1.86 -3.04 13.28
N GLU A 99 2.74 -3.08 12.31
CA GLU A 99 3.46 -1.89 11.84
C GLU A 99 2.53 -0.85 11.24
N PHE A 100 1.54 -1.29 10.44
CA PHE A 100 0.50 -0.42 9.93
C PHE A 100 -0.30 0.25 11.06
N GLN A 101 -0.72 -0.53 12.08
CA GLN A 101 -1.44 0.00 13.23
C GLN A 101 -0.59 1.02 14.02
N ARG A 102 0.70 0.74 14.21
CA ARG A 102 1.65 1.65 14.86
C ARG A 102 1.76 2.98 14.11
N LEU A 103 2.00 2.92 12.81
CA LEU A 103 2.12 4.11 11.96
C LEU A 103 0.84 4.94 11.95
N LYS A 104 -0.34 4.29 11.88
CA LYS A 104 -1.63 4.97 11.96
C LYS A 104 -1.83 5.67 13.30
N SER A 105 -1.46 5.02 14.40
CA SER A 105 -1.53 5.65 15.75
C SER A 105 -0.60 6.85 15.88
N GLU A 106 0.61 6.77 15.33
CA GLU A 106 1.56 7.90 15.34
C GLU A 106 1.09 9.07 14.47
N GLU A 107 0.55 8.77 13.28
CA GLU A 107 -0.04 9.77 12.40
C GLU A 107 -1.18 10.52 13.11
N GLN A 108 -2.08 9.80 13.77
CA GLN A 108 -3.18 10.39 14.53
C GLN A 108 -2.69 11.29 15.66
N LYS A 109 -1.71 10.84 16.46
CA LYS A 109 -1.11 11.66 17.52
C LYS A 109 -0.47 12.94 16.98
N THR A 110 0.18 12.86 15.82
CA THR A 110 0.80 14.02 15.17
C THR A 110 -0.25 15.03 14.70
N LEU A 111 -1.37 14.54 14.14
CA LEU A 111 -2.49 15.41 13.76
C LEU A 111 -3.14 16.10 14.97
N GLU A 112 -3.41 15.36 16.04
CA GLU A 112 -3.95 15.91 17.29
C GLU A 112 -3.01 16.96 17.88
N TRP A 113 -1.72 16.70 17.91
CA TRP A 113 -0.70 17.64 18.39
C TRP A 113 -0.66 18.91 17.54
N SER A 114 -0.72 18.80 16.24
CA SER A 114 -0.76 19.93 15.32
C SER A 114 -2.02 20.79 15.50
N ALA A 115 -3.18 20.15 15.64
CA ALA A 115 -4.44 20.85 15.92
C ALA A 115 -4.42 21.60 17.24
N LYS A 116 -3.92 20.98 18.31
CA LYS A 116 -3.74 21.63 19.63
C LYS A 116 -2.81 22.82 19.55
N ARG A 117 -1.71 22.71 18.80
CA ARG A 117 -0.75 23.83 18.60
C ARG A 117 -1.40 25.00 17.87
N GLU A 118 -2.16 24.76 16.82
CA GLU A 118 -2.86 25.84 16.09
C GLU A 118 -3.93 26.51 16.95
N LEU A 119 -4.71 25.75 17.72
CA LEU A 119 -5.66 26.30 18.69
C LEU A 119 -4.98 27.16 19.76
N ALA A 120 -3.84 26.74 20.27
CA ALA A 120 -3.08 27.51 21.24
C ALA A 120 -2.58 28.84 20.66
N LYS A 121 -2.11 28.85 19.41
CA LYS A 121 -1.70 30.09 18.72
C LYS A 121 -2.87 31.07 18.53
N VAL A 122 -4.04 30.56 18.11
CA VAL A 122 -5.24 31.37 17.95
C VAL A 122 -5.67 31.98 19.28
N ASN A 123 -5.75 31.18 20.34
CA ASN A 123 -6.09 31.65 21.68
C ASN A 123 -5.11 32.71 22.19
N TYR A 124 -3.81 32.49 22.03
CA TYR A 124 -2.79 33.45 22.42
C TYR A 124 -2.98 34.79 21.70
N ARG A 125 -3.24 34.77 20.38
CA ARG A 125 -3.50 35.98 19.60
C ARG A 125 -4.73 36.72 20.08
N ILE A 126 -5.86 36.03 20.29
CA ILE A 126 -7.10 36.62 20.78
C ILE A 126 -6.87 37.32 22.14
N HIS A 127 -6.20 36.66 23.06
CA HIS A 127 -5.91 37.24 24.37
C HIS A 127 -4.97 38.45 24.29
N THR A 128 -3.95 38.37 23.43
CA THR A 128 -3.00 39.46 23.24
C THR A 128 -3.65 40.70 22.63
N ASP A 129 -4.51 40.49 21.62
CA ASP A 129 -5.24 41.57 20.96
C ASP A 129 -6.27 42.20 21.93
N ALA A 130 -7.00 41.41 22.70
CA ALA A 130 -7.91 41.93 23.72
C ALA A 130 -7.20 42.76 24.79
N ILE A 131 -6.01 42.38 25.24
CA ILE A 131 -5.20 43.16 26.20
C ILE A 131 -4.76 44.46 25.55
N LYS A 132 -4.26 44.46 24.31
CA LYS A 132 -3.84 45.66 23.59
C LYS A 132 -4.97 46.65 23.36
N GLU A 133 -6.16 46.19 23.05
CA GLU A 133 -7.30 47.06 22.72
C GLU A 133 -8.02 47.59 23.93
N ASN A 134 -8.08 46.86 25.05
CA ASN A 134 -8.91 47.21 26.18
C ASN A 134 -8.12 47.61 27.44
N ILE A 135 -6.87 47.15 27.64
CA ILE A 135 -6.10 47.43 28.87
C ILE A 135 -5.00 48.46 28.64
N VAL A 136 -4.24 48.33 27.54
CA VAL A 136 -3.12 49.27 27.27
C VAL A 136 -3.57 50.71 27.08
N PRO A 137 -4.67 51.05 26.41
CA PRO A 137 -5.13 52.45 26.30
C PRO A 137 -5.47 53.10 27.63
N THR A 138 -6.01 52.31 28.57
CA THR A 138 -6.36 52.84 29.93
C THR A 138 -5.14 53.14 30.81
N LEU A 139 -3.97 52.59 30.49
CA LEU A 139 -2.71 52.81 31.24
C LEU A 139 -1.90 54.00 30.68
N THR A 140 -2.21 54.50 29.48
CA THR A 140 -1.50 55.65 28.87
C THR A 140 -2.15 57.00 29.07
N ASP A 141 -3.36 57.03 29.72
CA ASP A 141 -4.10 58.27 29.99
C ASP A 141 -3.87 58.84 31.42
N GLU A 142 -2.88 58.33 32.17
CA GLU A 142 -2.35 58.91 33.42
C GLU A 142 -0.97 59.55 33.15
#